data_0a9698a6c2d02b3c73399f9d032717bb
#
_entry.id   0a9698a6c2d02b3c73399f9d032717bb
#
_cell.length_a   1.000
_cell.length_b   1.000
_cell.length_c   1.000
_cell.angle_alpha   90.00
_cell.angle_beta   90.00
_cell.angle_gamma   90.00
#
_symmetry.space_group_name_H-M   'P 1'
#
loop_
_entity.id
_entity.type
_entity.pdbx_description
1 polymer ?
#
loop_
_entity_poly.entity_id
_entity_poly.type
_entity_poly.pdbx_seq_one_letter_code
_entity_poly.pdbx_strand_id
1 'polypeptide(L)'
;KYFKKNKLFFFKGQSYNQPIFPSNSTWNQNATTFANNFTVGTLPYCLYVDTNDSIYTIHRQNGQILIWMNNSTDPNFILYAQLSLSSNSIFVTTNGQIYVGDSTSI
;
A
#
# COMPACT_ATOMS: atom_id res chain seq x y z
N LYS A 1 14.54 -31.94 0.39
CA LYS A 1 13.60 -31.48 1.27
C LYS A 1 12.20 -32.02 1.05
N TYR A 2 11.60 -32.42 2.05
CA TYR A 2 10.28 -32.93 1.92
C TYR A 2 9.43 -32.46 3.08
N PHE A 3 8.14 -32.56 2.91
CA PHE A 3 7.22 -32.25 3.95
C PHE A 3 6.44 -33.48 4.26
N LYS A 4 6.24 -33.71 5.51
CA LYS A 4 5.28 -34.73 5.89
C LYS A 4 3.91 -34.21 5.53
N LYS A 5 3.12 -35.06 4.97
CA LYS A 5 1.79 -34.69 4.57
C LYS A 5 1.02 -33.92 5.57
N ASN A 6 1.06 -34.39 6.78
CA ASN A 6 0.30 -33.77 7.84
C ASN A 6 0.93 -32.49 8.37
N LYS A 7 2.06 -32.13 7.81
CA LYS A 7 2.74 -30.94 8.21
C LYS A 7 2.95 -30.00 7.08
N LEU A 8 2.23 -30.24 6.11
CA LEU A 8 2.20 -29.28 5.11
C LEU A 8 1.45 -28.11 5.58
N PHE A 9 2.02 -27.42 6.35
CA PHE A 9 1.61 -26.18 6.61
C PHE A 9 2.27 -25.33 5.70
N PHE A 10 1.61 -24.96 5.13
CA PHE A 10 1.70 -23.75 4.64
C PHE A 10 1.45 -22.80 5.73
N PHE A 11 2.38 -22.29 6.12
CA PHE A 11 2.30 -20.98 6.50
C PHE A 11 1.84 -20.24 5.33
N LYS A 12 0.69 -20.16 5.26
CA LYS A 12 0.06 -18.99 4.77
C LYS A 12 0.62 -17.85 5.55
N GLY A 13 1.71 -17.31 5.07
CA GLY A 13 2.09 -15.99 5.45
C GLY A 13 0.84 -15.16 5.22
N GLN A 14 0.20 -14.72 6.26
CA GLN A 14 -0.88 -13.81 6.10
C GLN A 14 -0.30 -12.57 5.47
N SER A 15 -0.57 -12.43 4.21
CA SER A 15 -0.43 -11.15 3.58
C SER A 15 -1.36 -10.21 4.31
N TYR A 16 -0.83 -9.15 4.85
CA TYR A 16 -1.61 -8.03 5.27
C TYR A 16 -2.45 -7.62 4.07
N ASN A 17 -3.69 -7.31 4.25
CA ASN A 17 -4.55 -6.84 3.18
C ASN A 17 -5.07 -7.87 2.21
N GLN A 18 -5.08 -9.10 2.60
CA GLN A 18 -5.73 -10.09 1.78
C GLN A 18 -7.20 -10.15 2.16
N PRO A 19 -8.09 -9.54 1.40
CA PRO A 19 -9.50 -9.60 1.71
C PRO A 19 -9.99 -11.03 1.53
N ILE A 20 -10.86 -11.46 2.44
CA ILE A 20 -11.52 -12.74 2.31
C ILE A 20 -12.84 -12.49 1.59
N PHE A 21 -12.96 -13.03 0.39
CA PHE A 21 -14.18 -12.90 -0.38
C PHE A 21 -15.05 -14.13 -0.21
N PRO A 22 -16.31 -13.98 0.18
CA PRO A 22 -17.25 -15.08 0.12
C PRO A 22 -17.47 -15.51 -1.34
N SER A 23 -17.89 -16.76 -1.54
CA SER A 23 -18.04 -17.34 -2.88
C SER A 23 -19.04 -16.59 -3.77
N ASN A 24 -19.96 -15.85 -3.18
CA ASN A 24 -20.96 -15.06 -3.89
C ASN A 24 -20.56 -13.58 -4.04
N SER A 25 -19.30 -13.24 -3.83
CA SER A 25 -18.84 -11.86 -3.99
C SER A 25 -19.03 -11.39 -5.41
N THR A 26 -19.51 -10.16 -5.54
CA THR A 26 -19.63 -9.48 -6.83
C THR A 26 -18.75 -8.24 -6.82
N TRP A 27 -18.30 -7.86 -8.01
CA TRP A 27 -17.46 -6.70 -8.17
C TRP A 27 -18.24 -5.58 -8.82
N ASN A 28 -17.97 -4.36 -8.37
CA ASN A 28 -18.48 -3.20 -9.08
C ASN A 28 -17.72 -3.09 -10.42
N GLN A 29 -18.46 -3.10 -11.51
CA GLN A 29 -17.87 -3.00 -12.85
C GLN A 29 -17.40 -1.60 -13.19
N ASN A 30 -17.87 -0.61 -12.44
CA ASN A 30 -17.48 0.77 -12.65
C ASN A 30 -16.43 1.18 -11.64
N ALA A 31 -15.24 1.51 -12.13
CA ALA A 31 -14.20 2.05 -11.29
C ALA A 31 -14.49 3.51 -10.93
N THR A 32 -14.14 3.90 -9.72
CA THR A 32 -14.23 5.29 -9.27
C THR A 32 -12.81 5.81 -9.11
N THR A 33 -12.52 6.96 -9.70
CA THR A 33 -11.23 7.61 -9.50
C THR A 33 -11.16 8.17 -8.09
N PHE A 34 -10.21 7.64 -7.32
CA PHE A 34 -10.02 8.03 -5.94
C PHE A 34 -9.01 9.17 -5.82
N ALA A 35 -7.93 9.11 -6.59
CA ALA A 35 -6.89 10.13 -6.62
C ALA A 35 -6.39 10.31 -8.05
N ASN A 36 -5.92 11.49 -8.37
CA ASN A 36 -5.44 11.81 -9.71
C ASN A 36 -4.04 12.45 -9.65
N ASN A 37 -3.52 12.86 -10.79
CA ASN A 37 -2.19 13.45 -10.89
C ASN A 37 -1.99 14.76 -10.11
N PHE A 38 -3.04 15.48 -9.81
CA PHE A 38 -2.93 16.68 -8.97
C PHE A 38 -2.71 16.32 -7.51
N THR A 39 -3.19 15.15 -7.10
CA THR A 39 -3.05 14.69 -5.72
C THR A 39 -1.78 13.89 -5.50
N VAL A 40 -1.49 12.94 -6.39
CA VAL A 40 -0.41 11.95 -6.20
C VAL A 40 0.80 12.18 -7.11
N GLY A 41 0.77 13.23 -7.92
CA GLY A 41 1.81 13.51 -8.91
C GLY A 41 1.63 12.72 -10.20
N THR A 42 2.49 13.01 -11.17
CA THR A 42 2.35 12.46 -12.53
C THR A 42 2.82 11.00 -12.67
N LEU A 43 3.60 10.52 -11.70
CA LEU A 43 4.18 9.18 -11.74
C LEU A 43 4.04 8.49 -10.38
N PRO A 44 2.81 8.14 -9.97
CA PRO A 44 2.63 7.36 -8.76
C PRO A 44 3.19 5.96 -9.00
N TYR A 45 4.04 5.48 -8.12
CA TYR A 45 4.75 4.24 -8.37
C TYR A 45 4.36 3.11 -7.44
N CYS A 46 3.85 3.43 -6.28
CA CYS A 46 3.48 2.42 -5.29
C CYS A 46 2.22 2.80 -4.54
N LEU A 47 1.58 1.77 -4.07
CA LEU A 47 0.39 1.86 -3.25
C LEU A 47 0.49 0.80 -2.17
N TYR A 48 0.14 1.15 -0.96
CA TYR A 48 0.02 0.22 0.14
C TYR A 48 -1.29 0.47 0.87
N VAL A 49 -1.97 -0.59 1.26
CA VAL A 49 -3.18 -0.52 2.07
C VAL A 49 -2.94 -1.33 3.33
N ASP A 50 -3.15 -0.74 4.48
CA ASP A 50 -2.95 -1.40 5.75
C ASP A 50 -4.20 -2.18 6.22
N THR A 51 -4.09 -2.82 7.36
CA THR A 51 -5.19 -3.63 7.91
C THR A 51 -6.38 -2.81 8.41
N ASN A 52 -6.23 -1.49 8.47
CA ASN A 52 -7.29 -0.56 8.85
C ASN A 52 -7.87 0.17 7.63
N ASP A 53 -7.60 -0.34 6.43
CA ASP A 53 -8.02 0.25 5.17
C ASP A 53 -7.46 1.65 4.91
N SER A 54 -6.35 1.99 5.57
CA SER A 54 -5.62 3.22 5.25
C SER A 54 -4.79 3.02 4.00
N ILE A 55 -4.82 3.99 3.11
CA ILE A 55 -4.13 3.94 1.83
C ILE A 55 -2.90 4.84 1.90
N TYR A 56 -1.76 4.32 1.49
CA TYR A 56 -0.49 5.03 1.48
C TYR A 56 0.06 5.07 0.07
N THR A 57 0.56 6.22 -0.35
CA THR A 57 1.30 6.35 -1.61
C THR A 57 2.41 7.37 -1.50
N ILE A 58 3.33 7.33 -2.44
CA ILE A 58 4.46 8.26 -2.49
C ILE A 58 4.20 9.29 -3.58
N HIS A 59 4.22 10.56 -3.20
CA HIS A 59 4.28 11.68 -4.14
C HIS A 59 5.76 12.00 -4.39
N ARG A 60 6.33 11.35 -5.40
CA ARG A 60 7.79 11.37 -5.64
C ARG A 60 8.34 12.75 -5.91
N GLN A 61 7.61 13.57 -6.65
CA GLN A 61 8.06 14.91 -7.03
C GLN A 61 8.19 15.84 -5.82
N ASN A 62 7.35 15.63 -4.81
CA ASN A 62 7.34 16.46 -3.61
C ASN A 62 8.08 15.80 -2.44
N GLY A 63 8.55 14.56 -2.60
CA GLY A 63 9.22 13.82 -1.53
C GLY A 63 8.29 13.53 -0.35
N GLN A 64 7.02 13.25 -0.61
CA GLN A 64 5.99 13.13 0.41
C GLN A 64 5.39 11.73 0.41
N ILE A 65 4.92 11.33 1.58
CA ILE A 65 4.01 10.19 1.72
C ILE A 65 2.62 10.74 2.00
N LEU A 66 1.67 10.34 1.19
CA LEU A 66 0.26 10.72 1.34
C LEU A 66 -0.50 9.55 1.96
N ILE A 67 -1.36 9.86 2.92
CA ILE A 67 -2.12 8.86 3.66
C ILE A 67 -3.59 9.24 3.67
N TRP A 68 -4.42 8.32 3.21
CA TRP A 68 -5.87 8.42 3.28
C TRP A 68 -6.41 7.43 4.30
N MET A 69 -7.36 7.86 5.09
CA MET A 69 -8.02 7.04 6.09
C MET A 69 -9.53 7.17 5.96
N ASN A 70 -10.25 6.15 6.38
CA ASN A 70 -11.70 6.20 6.50
C ASN A 70 -12.45 6.64 5.24
N ASN A 71 -12.01 6.16 4.08
CA ASN A 71 -12.63 6.49 2.79
C ASN A 71 -12.64 7.99 2.45
N SER A 72 -11.70 8.74 2.98
CA SER A 72 -11.56 10.15 2.65
C SER A 72 -11.19 10.33 1.17
N THR A 73 -11.69 11.38 0.55
CA THR A 73 -11.32 11.74 -0.82
C THR A 73 -10.02 12.54 -0.90
N ASP A 74 -9.63 13.14 0.21
CA ASP A 74 -8.39 13.90 0.31
C ASP A 74 -7.44 13.23 1.29
N PRO A 75 -6.12 13.39 1.13
CA PRO A 75 -5.17 12.84 2.08
C PRO A 75 -5.41 13.42 3.47
N ASN A 76 -5.53 12.54 4.47
CA ASN A 76 -5.68 12.98 5.86
C ASN A 76 -4.34 13.43 6.44
N PHE A 77 -3.25 12.82 5.97
CA PHE A 77 -1.92 13.14 6.41
C PHE A 77 -0.96 13.25 5.25
N ILE A 78 -0.05 14.18 5.35
CA ILE A 78 1.06 14.36 4.40
C ILE A 78 2.34 14.34 5.23
N LEU A 79 3.17 13.33 5.00
CA LEU A 79 4.46 13.20 5.66
C LEU A 79 5.55 13.69 4.73
N TYR A 80 6.33 14.66 5.17
CA TYR A 80 7.47 15.17 4.41
C TYR A 80 8.69 14.32 4.76
N ALA A 81 9.07 13.44 3.87
CA ALA A 81 10.10 12.44 4.12
C ALA A 81 11.35 12.62 3.27
N GLN A 82 11.46 13.71 2.53
CA GLN A 82 12.59 14.01 1.63
C GLN A 82 12.93 12.83 0.71
N LEU A 83 11.89 12.19 0.20
CA LEU A 83 12.04 11.03 -0.66
C LEU A 83 12.60 11.44 -2.02
N SER A 84 13.38 10.56 -2.61
CA SER A 84 13.93 10.80 -3.95
C SER A 84 12.94 10.41 -5.05
N LEU A 85 13.23 10.85 -6.28
CA LEU A 85 12.46 10.42 -7.43
C LEU A 85 12.59 8.92 -7.73
N SER A 86 13.53 8.25 -7.09
CA SER A 86 13.73 6.81 -7.23
C SER A 86 13.04 5.97 -6.16
N SER A 87 12.35 6.60 -5.23
CA SER A 87 11.52 5.87 -4.26
C SER A 87 10.42 5.11 -4.99
N ASN A 88 10.36 3.80 -4.78
CA ASN A 88 9.54 2.93 -5.62
C ASN A 88 8.69 1.91 -4.86
N SER A 89 8.84 1.82 -3.56
CA SER A 89 8.07 0.89 -2.75
C SER A 89 7.80 1.45 -1.37
N ILE A 90 6.70 1.01 -0.78
CA ILE A 90 6.30 1.41 0.57
C ILE A 90 5.77 0.18 1.29
N PHE A 91 6.10 0.06 2.55
CA PHE A 91 5.59 -0.97 3.43
C PHE A 91 5.31 -0.36 4.79
N VAL A 92 4.18 -0.71 5.37
CA VAL A 92 3.77 -0.22 6.68
C VAL A 92 3.56 -1.41 7.61
N THR A 93 4.19 -1.35 8.77
CA THR A 93 4.04 -2.39 9.79
C THR A 93 2.75 -2.23 10.57
N THR A 94 2.36 -3.25 11.31
CA THR A 94 1.16 -3.23 12.13
C THR A 94 1.21 -2.19 13.26
N ASN A 95 2.41 -1.78 13.67
CA ASN A 95 2.60 -0.73 14.67
C ASN A 95 2.79 0.66 14.04
N GLY A 96 2.54 0.80 12.74
CA GLY A 96 2.54 2.08 12.06
C GLY A 96 3.90 2.58 11.58
N GLN A 97 4.94 1.77 11.62
CA GLN A 97 6.23 2.15 11.06
C GLN A 97 6.19 2.06 9.53
N ILE A 98 6.70 3.08 8.88
CA ILE A 98 6.69 3.17 7.42
C ILE A 98 8.12 2.97 6.90
N TYR A 99 8.27 2.05 5.97
CA TYR A 99 9.52 1.80 5.26
C TYR A 99 9.36 2.15 3.80
N VAL A 100 10.31 2.85 3.25
CA VAL A 100 10.32 3.23 1.84
C VAL A 100 11.57 2.65 1.18
N GLY A 101 11.37 1.95 0.07
CA GLY A 101 12.46 1.48 -0.76
C GLY A 101 12.88 2.55 -1.74
N ASP A 102 14.17 2.82 -1.76
CA ASP A 102 14.78 3.79 -2.66
C ASP A 102 15.95 3.12 -3.36
N SER A 103 15.98 3.18 -4.68
CA SER A 103 17.03 2.55 -5.47
C SER A 103 18.37 3.29 -5.42
N THR A 104 18.38 4.49 -4.88
CA THR A 104 19.60 5.29 -4.76
C THR A 104 20.25 5.22 -3.39
N SER A 105 19.56 4.70 -2.39
CA SER A 105 20.13 4.57 -1.05
C SER A 105 20.93 3.29 -0.94
N ILE A 106 22.12 3.44 -0.63
CA ILE A 106 22.99 2.31 -0.31
C ILE A 106 23.21 2.28 1.19
#